data_6bd4664439422db26478bbcc0db7793d
#
_entry.id   6bd4664439422db26478bbcc0db7793d
#
_cell.length_a   1.000
_cell.length_b   1.000
_cell.length_c   1.000
_cell.angle_alpha   90.00
_cell.angle_beta   90.00
_cell.angle_gamma   90.00
#
_symmetry.space_group_name_H-M   'P 1'
#
loop_
_entity.id
_entity.type
_entity.pdbx_description
1 polymer ?
#
loop_
_entity_poly.entity_id
_entity_poly.type
_entity_poly.pdbx_seq_one_letter_code
_entity_poly.pdbx_strand_id
1 'polypeptide(L)'
;MESKRRFGDRKDGRLIQSLAPFYKFMPYIMPTKNDACNQFEDCIEITNTDRWLRQKRLEGYKGLGYLHLFIAAYIRMVSMRPGINRFVAGRRIYARNNIEVVLTVRRSMSTTSNETTIKAVFAPTDTIFDVYRKMNEKIDEIKYGDQDNNTEQVAGALL
;
A
#
# COMPACT_ATOMS: atom_id res chain seq x y z
N MET A 1 -10.99 16.99 -1.27
CA MET A 1 -11.85 17.41 -2.42
C MET A 1 -12.05 16.21 -3.31
N GLU A 2 -13.21 15.54 -3.28
CA GLU A 2 -13.55 14.52 -4.27
C GLU A 2 -13.76 15.20 -5.62
N SER A 3 -12.86 14.96 -6.53
CA SER A 3 -13.02 15.52 -7.87
C SER A 3 -14.03 14.69 -8.65
N LYS A 4 -14.98 15.35 -9.30
CA LYS A 4 -16.03 14.79 -10.13
C LYS A 4 -15.47 13.76 -11.12
N ARG A 5 -16.00 12.51 -11.10
CA ARG A 5 -15.60 11.44 -12.04
C ARG A 5 -15.86 11.87 -13.48
N ARG A 6 -14.90 11.60 -14.35
CA ARG A 6 -15.02 11.81 -15.80
C ARG A 6 -15.41 10.52 -16.51
N PHE A 7 -15.90 10.62 -17.72
CA PHE A 7 -16.17 9.45 -18.55
C PHE A 7 -14.89 8.62 -18.74
N GLY A 8 -14.95 7.33 -18.47
CA GLY A 8 -13.83 6.42 -18.53
C GLY A 8 -13.05 6.23 -17.20
N ASP A 9 -13.31 7.06 -16.19
CA ASP A 9 -12.72 6.90 -14.86
C ASP A 9 -13.32 5.70 -14.13
N ARG A 10 -12.48 5.04 -13.33
CA ARG A 10 -12.88 3.96 -12.41
C ARG A 10 -13.13 4.53 -11.01
N LYS A 11 -13.75 3.73 -10.14
CA LYS A 11 -13.95 4.09 -8.73
C LYS A 11 -12.61 4.30 -8.01
N ASP A 12 -11.61 3.50 -8.35
CA ASP A 12 -10.29 3.42 -7.73
C ASP A 12 -9.20 4.22 -8.45
N GLY A 13 -9.52 4.81 -9.65
CA GLY A 13 -8.51 5.55 -10.40
C GLY A 13 -9.03 6.33 -11.59
N ARG A 14 -8.23 7.29 -12.01
CA ARG A 14 -8.50 8.16 -13.17
C ARG A 14 -7.79 7.65 -14.41
N LEU A 15 -8.52 7.61 -15.52
CA LEU A 15 -7.95 7.27 -16.83
C LEU A 15 -6.93 8.32 -17.27
N ILE A 16 -5.71 7.88 -17.57
CA ILE A 16 -4.66 8.76 -18.07
C ILE A 16 -4.74 8.83 -19.59
N GLN A 17 -5.23 9.95 -20.11
CA GLN A 17 -5.36 10.19 -21.54
C GLN A 17 -4.11 10.84 -22.15
N SER A 18 -3.32 11.55 -21.36
CA SER A 18 -2.16 12.35 -21.80
C SER A 18 -0.86 11.57 -22.01
N LEU A 19 -0.88 10.23 -21.84
CA LEU A 19 0.30 9.40 -22.06
C LEU A 19 0.69 9.38 -23.53
N ALA A 20 2.03 9.38 -23.79
CA ALA A 20 2.54 9.15 -25.14
C ALA A 20 2.07 7.80 -25.71
N PRO A 21 1.88 7.70 -27.04
CA PRO A 21 1.34 6.50 -27.69
C PRO A 21 2.06 5.21 -27.32
N PHE A 22 3.37 5.26 -27.19
CA PHE A 22 4.20 4.12 -26.80
C PHE A 22 3.76 3.51 -25.46
N TYR A 23 3.54 4.34 -24.41
CA TYR A 23 3.09 3.83 -23.11
C TYR A 23 1.67 3.26 -23.17
N LYS A 24 0.80 3.79 -24.04
CA LYS A 24 -0.56 3.26 -24.23
C LYS A 24 -0.55 1.89 -24.91
N PHE A 25 0.49 1.61 -25.68
CA PHE A 25 0.67 0.33 -26.38
C PHE A 25 1.26 -0.77 -25.47
N MET A 26 2.02 -0.41 -24.45
CA MET A 26 2.68 -1.39 -23.56
C MET A 26 1.75 -2.45 -22.95
N PRO A 27 0.52 -2.15 -22.50
CA PRO A 27 -0.41 -3.17 -21.97
C PRO A 27 -0.90 -4.19 -23.01
N TYR A 28 -0.66 -3.97 -24.28
CA TYR A 28 -0.95 -4.93 -25.34
C TYR A 28 0.21 -5.90 -25.59
N ILE A 29 1.45 -5.45 -25.40
CA ILE A 29 2.67 -6.26 -25.53
C ILE A 29 2.90 -7.09 -24.27
N MET A 30 2.63 -6.50 -23.08
CA MET A 30 2.81 -7.11 -21.78
C MET A 30 1.44 -7.31 -21.11
N PRO A 31 0.68 -8.34 -21.51
CA PRO A 31 -0.69 -8.54 -21.05
C PRO A 31 -0.79 -9.00 -19.61
N THR A 32 0.26 -9.63 -19.07
CA THR A 32 0.28 -10.13 -17.69
C THR A 32 1.22 -9.29 -16.81
N LYS A 33 1.01 -9.38 -15.50
CA LYS A 33 1.89 -8.73 -14.51
C LYS A 33 3.32 -9.26 -14.60
N ASN A 34 3.48 -10.55 -14.87
CA ASN A 34 4.80 -11.19 -14.94
C ASN A 34 5.63 -10.68 -16.11
N ASP A 35 5.01 -10.37 -17.24
CA ASP A 35 5.70 -9.83 -18.42
C ASP A 35 6.32 -8.45 -18.15
N ALA A 36 5.71 -7.69 -17.23
CA ALA A 36 6.13 -6.33 -16.88
C ALA A 36 6.94 -6.26 -15.58
N CYS A 37 7.36 -7.40 -15.03
CA CYS A 37 8.07 -7.44 -13.75
C CYS A 37 9.58 -7.24 -13.99
N ASN A 38 10.13 -6.17 -13.39
CA ASN A 38 11.58 -5.96 -13.31
C ASN A 38 12.02 -6.21 -11.87
N GLN A 39 13.08 -7.01 -11.71
CA GLN A 39 13.70 -7.23 -10.42
C GLN A 39 14.89 -6.30 -10.25
N PHE A 40 15.00 -5.72 -9.08
CA PHE A 40 16.10 -4.85 -8.68
C PHE A 40 16.53 -5.25 -7.27
N GLU A 41 17.83 -5.41 -7.07
CA GLU A 41 18.43 -5.72 -5.78
C GLU A 41 19.46 -4.64 -5.45
N ASP A 42 19.40 -4.15 -4.21
CA ASP A 42 20.35 -3.17 -3.70
C ASP A 42 20.62 -3.43 -2.20
N CYS A 43 21.84 -3.12 -1.75
CA CYS A 43 22.25 -3.25 -0.37
C CYS A 43 22.41 -1.86 0.27
N ILE A 44 21.64 -1.62 1.34
CA ILE A 44 21.64 -0.35 2.05
C ILE A 44 22.23 -0.54 3.44
N GLU A 45 23.17 0.31 3.82
CA GLU A 45 23.74 0.38 5.17
C GLU A 45 22.68 0.99 6.12
N ILE A 46 22.33 0.27 7.18
CA ILE A 46 21.21 0.61 8.06
C ILE A 46 21.62 1.03 9.49
N THR A 47 22.90 1.10 9.83
CA THR A 47 23.38 1.36 11.21
C THR A 47 22.80 2.64 11.80
N ASN A 48 22.79 3.72 11.03
CA ASN A 48 22.24 4.99 11.50
C ASN A 48 20.71 4.94 11.64
N THR A 49 20.05 4.27 10.72
CA THR A 49 18.59 4.06 10.75
C THR A 49 18.19 3.22 11.95
N ASP A 50 18.92 2.15 12.23
CA ASP A 50 18.65 1.29 13.39
C ASP A 50 18.85 2.05 14.71
N ARG A 51 19.93 2.83 14.83
CA ARG A 51 20.14 3.70 16.00
C ARG A 51 19.00 4.68 16.19
N TRP A 52 18.55 5.33 15.12
CA TRP A 52 17.43 6.27 15.17
C TRP A 52 16.11 5.57 15.59
N LEU A 53 15.81 4.40 15.03
CA LEU A 53 14.62 3.64 15.40
C LEU A 53 14.64 3.22 16.88
N ARG A 54 15.80 2.78 17.40
CA ARG A 54 15.96 2.44 18.82
C ARG A 54 15.70 3.65 19.71
N GLN A 55 16.29 4.80 19.36
CA GLN A 55 16.06 6.04 20.09
C GLN A 55 14.56 6.42 20.12
N LYS A 56 13.87 6.37 18.97
CA LYS A 56 12.44 6.69 18.90
C LYS A 56 11.56 5.75 19.71
N ARG A 57 11.93 4.47 19.79
CA ARG A 57 11.24 3.51 20.67
C ARG A 57 11.38 3.88 22.14
N LEU A 58 12.54 4.39 22.57
CA LEU A 58 12.76 4.89 23.93
C LEU A 58 11.97 6.17 24.21
N GLU A 59 11.76 7.01 23.20
CA GLU A 59 10.95 8.23 23.28
C GLU A 59 9.42 7.95 23.32
N GLY A 60 8.99 6.67 23.27
CA GLY A 60 7.59 6.28 23.45
C GLY A 60 6.90 5.70 22.22
N TYR A 61 7.56 5.66 21.05
CA TYR A 61 7.00 5.03 19.83
C TYR A 61 7.22 3.50 19.86
N LYS A 62 6.56 2.83 20.77
CA LYS A 62 6.69 1.37 20.97
C LYS A 62 6.30 0.61 19.70
N GLY A 63 7.20 -0.25 19.22
CA GLY A 63 6.94 -1.05 18.00
C GLY A 63 7.21 -0.31 16.68
N LEU A 64 7.66 0.95 16.71
CA LEU A 64 8.13 1.63 15.50
C LEU A 64 9.29 0.83 14.89
N GLY A 65 9.18 0.46 13.62
CA GLY A 65 10.15 -0.42 12.95
C GLY A 65 10.30 -0.13 11.47
N TYR A 66 11.09 -0.97 10.82
CA TYR A 66 11.39 -0.84 9.39
C TYR A 66 10.16 -0.83 8.50
N LEU A 67 9.10 -1.57 8.84
CA LEU A 67 7.85 -1.56 8.07
C LEU A 67 7.30 -0.12 7.94
N HIS A 68 7.24 0.61 9.04
CA HIS A 68 6.76 1.99 9.05
C HIS A 68 7.68 2.92 8.23
N LEU A 69 8.99 2.67 8.29
CA LEU A 69 9.97 3.41 7.51
C LEU A 69 9.80 3.18 6.01
N PHE A 70 9.63 1.91 5.59
CA PHE A 70 9.41 1.56 4.19
C PHE A 70 8.11 2.14 3.65
N ILE A 71 7.03 2.11 4.43
CA ILE A 71 5.76 2.72 4.04
C ILE A 71 5.92 4.24 3.90
N ALA A 72 6.59 4.90 4.85
CA ALA A 72 6.83 6.34 4.79
C ALA A 72 7.70 6.72 3.57
N ALA A 73 8.74 5.93 3.27
CA ALA A 73 9.57 6.10 2.08
C ALA A 73 8.75 5.91 0.79
N TYR A 74 7.87 4.91 0.75
CA TYR A 74 6.97 4.68 -0.38
C TYR A 74 6.01 5.87 -0.58
N ILE A 75 5.39 6.37 0.47
CA ILE A 75 4.51 7.56 0.41
C ILE A 75 5.29 8.76 -0.14
N ARG A 76 6.52 8.99 0.36
CA ARG A 76 7.40 10.07 -0.11
C ARG A 76 7.73 9.91 -1.59
N MET A 77 8.07 8.69 -2.02
CA MET A 77 8.37 8.37 -3.41
C MET A 77 7.17 8.66 -4.33
N VAL A 78 5.97 8.20 -3.95
CA VAL A 78 4.74 8.45 -4.71
C VAL A 78 4.40 9.95 -4.74
N SER A 79 4.60 10.68 -3.63
CA SER A 79 4.39 12.12 -3.55
C SER A 79 5.28 12.88 -4.54
N MET A 80 6.56 12.48 -4.64
CA MET A 80 7.53 13.08 -5.56
C MET A 80 7.36 12.60 -7.01
N ARG A 81 6.90 11.37 -7.21
CA ARG A 81 6.77 10.69 -8.51
C ARG A 81 5.41 10.01 -8.64
N PRO A 82 4.31 10.76 -8.83
CA PRO A 82 2.95 10.19 -8.89
C PRO A 82 2.76 9.13 -9.99
N GLY A 83 3.64 9.14 -10.98
CA GLY A 83 3.65 8.13 -12.05
C GLY A 83 3.86 6.68 -11.58
N ILE A 84 4.39 6.48 -10.38
CA ILE A 84 4.62 5.15 -9.78
C ILE A 84 3.29 4.55 -9.30
N ASN A 85 2.35 5.38 -8.86
CA ASN A 85 1.07 4.93 -8.33
C ASN A 85 0.01 4.79 -9.43
N ARG A 86 0.29 3.92 -10.41
CA ARG A 86 -0.56 3.61 -11.55
C ARG A 86 -0.89 2.13 -11.60
N PHE A 87 -1.97 1.80 -12.30
CA PHE A 87 -2.33 0.41 -12.55
C PHE A 87 -2.93 0.26 -13.94
N VAL A 88 -2.94 -0.96 -14.43
CA VAL A 88 -3.54 -1.33 -15.72
C VAL A 88 -4.84 -2.09 -15.46
N ALA A 89 -5.90 -1.72 -16.17
CA ALA A 89 -7.16 -2.44 -16.19
C ALA A 89 -7.79 -2.34 -17.58
N GLY A 90 -8.21 -3.48 -18.15
CA GLY A 90 -8.77 -3.53 -19.49
C GLY A 90 -7.84 -2.91 -20.56
N ARG A 91 -6.54 -3.14 -20.44
CA ARG A 91 -5.49 -2.60 -21.34
C ARG A 91 -5.40 -1.06 -21.34
N ARG A 92 -5.89 -0.41 -20.28
CA ARG A 92 -5.81 1.04 -20.08
C ARG A 92 -5.06 1.34 -18.81
N ILE A 93 -4.34 2.46 -18.79
CA ILE A 93 -3.53 2.90 -17.65
C ILE A 93 -4.29 3.94 -16.84
N TYR A 94 -4.37 3.70 -15.54
CA TYR A 94 -5.06 4.56 -14.58
C TYR A 94 -4.09 5.06 -13.52
N ALA A 95 -4.24 6.31 -13.10
CA ALA A 95 -3.63 6.83 -11.87
C ALA A 95 -4.54 6.48 -10.69
N ARG A 96 -3.99 5.90 -9.62
CA ARG A 96 -4.76 5.64 -8.40
C ARG A 96 -5.17 6.95 -7.74
N ASN A 97 -6.37 6.94 -7.14
CA ASN A 97 -6.86 8.09 -6.40
C ASN A 97 -6.15 8.25 -5.05
N ASN A 98 -5.80 7.14 -4.42
CA ASN A 98 -5.24 7.09 -3.07
C ASN A 98 -3.86 6.41 -3.06
N ILE A 99 -3.06 6.70 -2.04
CA ILE A 99 -1.89 5.91 -1.68
C ILE A 99 -2.39 4.86 -0.67
N GLU A 100 -2.42 3.60 -1.08
CA GLU A 100 -2.97 2.50 -0.30
C GLU A 100 -1.90 1.44 -0.09
N VAL A 101 -1.79 0.96 1.15
CA VAL A 101 -0.94 -0.17 1.51
C VAL A 101 -1.82 -1.27 2.10
N VAL A 102 -1.64 -2.47 1.60
CA VAL A 102 -2.35 -3.66 2.08
C VAL A 102 -1.35 -4.59 2.74
N LEU A 103 -1.65 -5.02 3.94
CA LEU A 103 -0.81 -5.93 4.72
C LEU A 103 -1.66 -7.07 5.28
N THR A 104 -1.06 -8.25 5.34
CA THR A 104 -1.65 -9.39 6.04
C THR A 104 -1.11 -9.41 7.48
N VAL A 105 -2.00 -9.48 8.45
CA VAL A 105 -1.69 -9.49 9.88
C VAL A 105 -2.33 -10.72 10.51
N ARG A 106 -1.61 -11.38 11.40
CA ARG A 106 -2.16 -12.47 12.23
C ARG A 106 -2.68 -11.91 13.55
N ARG A 107 -3.85 -12.39 13.99
CA ARG A 107 -4.44 -12.00 15.28
C ARG A 107 -3.60 -12.49 16.47
N SER A 108 -2.98 -13.65 16.35
CA SER A 108 -2.09 -14.21 17.38
C SER A 108 -0.86 -14.85 16.76
N MET A 109 0.18 -15.08 17.56
CA MET A 109 1.41 -15.76 17.16
C MET A 109 1.26 -17.29 17.04
N SER A 110 0.03 -17.81 17.04
CA SER A 110 -0.24 -19.23 16.85
C SER A 110 -0.17 -19.61 15.37
N THR A 111 0.29 -20.81 15.06
CA THR A 111 0.29 -21.38 13.71
C THR A 111 -1.11 -21.61 13.14
N THR A 112 -2.12 -21.71 14.00
CA THR A 112 -3.54 -21.90 13.64
C THR A 112 -4.33 -20.60 13.61
N SER A 113 -3.69 -19.44 13.86
CA SER A 113 -4.35 -18.15 13.86
C SER A 113 -4.72 -17.70 12.44
N ASN A 114 -5.97 -17.26 12.27
CA ASN A 114 -6.43 -16.70 11.00
C ASN A 114 -5.65 -15.45 10.62
N GLU A 115 -5.34 -15.36 9.34
CA GLU A 115 -4.70 -14.20 8.73
C GLU A 115 -5.77 -13.21 8.28
N THR A 116 -5.61 -11.96 8.67
CA THR A 116 -6.53 -10.89 8.32
C THR A 116 -5.81 -9.82 7.52
N THR A 117 -6.47 -9.32 6.48
CA THR A 117 -5.90 -8.28 5.63
C THR A 117 -6.34 -6.90 6.11
N ILE A 118 -5.38 -6.02 6.37
CA ILE A 118 -5.63 -4.60 6.63
C ILE A 118 -5.31 -3.75 5.41
N LYS A 119 -6.12 -2.73 5.20
CA LYS A 119 -5.91 -1.73 4.16
C LYS A 119 -5.80 -0.36 4.82
N ALA A 120 -4.63 0.25 4.72
CA ALA A 120 -4.38 1.61 5.20
C ALA A 120 -4.27 2.60 4.04
N VAL A 121 -4.88 3.77 4.21
CA VAL A 121 -4.88 4.87 3.22
C VAL A 121 -4.05 6.02 3.77
N PHE A 122 -3.15 6.53 2.92
CA PHE A 122 -2.21 7.58 3.31
C PHE A 122 -2.36 8.83 2.45
N ALA A 123 -2.09 9.98 3.06
CA ALA A 123 -1.96 11.25 2.35
C ALA A 123 -0.52 11.43 1.83
N PRO A 124 -0.31 12.15 0.71
CA PRO A 124 1.03 12.44 0.19
C PRO A 124 1.95 13.18 1.17
N THR A 125 1.38 13.81 2.18
CA THR A 125 2.07 14.59 3.22
C THR A 125 2.33 13.82 4.50
N ASP A 126 1.84 12.56 4.61
CA ASP A 126 2.00 11.76 5.82
C ASP A 126 3.47 11.52 6.14
N THR A 127 3.82 11.72 7.39
CA THR A 127 5.14 11.46 7.97
C THR A 127 5.23 10.03 8.49
N ILE A 128 6.42 9.58 8.89
CA ILE A 128 6.59 8.27 9.51
C ILE A 128 5.75 8.12 10.81
N PHE A 129 5.51 9.20 11.52
CA PHE A 129 4.70 9.19 12.75
C PHE A 129 3.20 9.05 12.43
N ASP A 130 2.75 9.65 11.33
CA ASP A 130 1.37 9.46 10.84
C ASP A 130 1.16 8.04 10.35
N VAL A 131 2.15 7.47 9.65
CA VAL A 131 2.15 6.06 9.24
C VAL A 131 2.06 5.16 10.46
N TYR A 132 2.91 5.38 11.47
CA TYR A 132 2.90 4.63 12.72
C TYR A 132 1.52 4.67 13.40
N ARG A 133 0.93 5.86 13.55
CA ARG A 133 -0.39 6.02 14.16
C ARG A 133 -1.48 5.29 13.37
N LYS A 134 -1.60 5.55 12.07
CA LYS A 134 -2.61 4.95 11.19
C LYS A 134 -2.50 3.42 11.11
N MET A 135 -1.27 2.89 11.12
CA MET A 135 -1.04 1.45 11.11
C MET A 135 -1.43 0.80 12.42
N ASN A 136 -1.06 1.40 13.56
CA ASN A 136 -1.43 0.87 14.87
C ASN A 136 -2.94 0.91 15.08
N GLU A 137 -3.62 2.00 14.70
CA GLU A 137 -5.08 2.10 14.74
C GLU A 137 -5.72 0.91 13.99
N LYS A 138 -5.24 0.60 12.78
CA LYS A 138 -5.75 -0.52 11.99
C LYS A 138 -5.41 -1.90 12.58
N ILE A 139 -4.26 -2.06 13.16
CA ILE A 139 -3.85 -3.31 13.82
C ILE A 139 -4.67 -3.53 15.11
N ASP A 140 -4.92 -2.48 15.86
CA ASP A 140 -5.69 -2.55 17.09
C ASP A 140 -7.17 -2.80 16.82
N GLU A 141 -7.74 -2.23 15.75
CA GLU A 141 -9.10 -2.56 15.27
C GLU A 141 -9.27 -4.07 15.04
N ILE A 142 -8.24 -4.76 14.54
CA ILE A 142 -8.29 -6.21 14.29
C ILE A 142 -8.06 -7.03 15.56
N LYS A 143 -7.11 -6.60 16.40
CA LYS A 143 -6.79 -7.34 17.63
C LYS A 143 -7.92 -7.31 18.64
N TYR A 144 -8.61 -6.19 18.73
CA TYR A 144 -9.65 -5.93 19.75
C TYR A 144 -11.05 -5.83 19.16
N GLY A 145 -11.20 -5.79 17.84
CA GLY A 145 -12.48 -5.75 17.15
C GLY A 145 -13.07 -7.14 16.92
N ASP A 146 -14.39 -7.23 17.06
CA ASP A 146 -15.17 -8.48 16.91
C ASP A 146 -15.57 -8.75 15.43
N GLN A 147 -14.95 -8.03 14.48
CA GLN A 147 -15.33 -8.13 13.07
C GLN A 147 -14.48 -9.14 12.31
N ASP A 148 -15.13 -10.23 11.90
CA ASP A 148 -14.66 -11.03 10.77
C ASP A 148 -14.66 -10.17 9.51
N ASN A 149 -13.54 -10.13 8.80
CA ASN A 149 -13.46 -9.39 7.54
C ASN A 149 -14.43 -10.00 6.51
N ASN A 150 -15.13 -9.14 5.77
CA ASN A 150 -16.01 -9.54 4.67
C ASN A 150 -15.34 -10.50 3.67
N THR A 151 -14.01 -10.48 3.55
CA THR A 151 -13.24 -11.36 2.67
C THR A 151 -13.24 -12.80 3.16
N GLU A 152 -13.14 -13.03 4.49
CA GLU A 152 -13.24 -14.37 5.09
C GLU A 152 -14.65 -14.92 5.01
N GLN A 153 -15.66 -14.07 5.22
CA GLN A 153 -17.08 -14.47 5.07
C GLN A 153 -17.42 -14.85 3.63
N VAL A 154 -16.93 -14.10 2.65
CA VAL A 154 -17.17 -14.41 1.23
C VAL A 154 -16.41 -15.68 0.81
N ALA A 155 -15.18 -15.89 1.27
CA ALA A 155 -14.44 -17.12 0.99
C ALA A 155 -15.08 -18.34 1.66
N GLY A 156 -15.56 -18.21 2.90
CA GLY A 156 -16.27 -19.28 3.61
C GLY A 156 -17.66 -19.61 3.01
N ALA A 157 -18.29 -18.66 2.31
CA ALA A 157 -19.56 -18.89 1.63
C ALA A 157 -19.42 -19.54 0.24
N LEU A 158 -18.19 -19.58 -0.31
CA LEU A 158 -17.88 -20.16 -1.62
C LEU A 158 -17.33 -21.60 -1.54
N LEU A 159 -17.04 -22.09 -0.34
CA LEU A 159 -16.59 -23.44 -0.03
C LEU A 159 -17.69 -24.28 0.60
#